data_8d099554c6bbba4fbc3f411df81ea924
#
_entry.id   8d099554c6bbba4fbc3f411df81ea924
#
_cell.length_a   1.000
_cell.length_b   1.000
_cell.length_c   1.000
_cell.angle_alpha   90.00
_cell.angle_beta   90.00
_cell.angle_gamma   90.00
#
_symmetry.space_group_name_H-M   'P 1'
#
loop_
_entity.id
_entity.type
_entity.pdbx_description
1 polymer ?
#
loop_
_entity_poly.entity_id
_entity_poly.type
_entity_poly.pdbx_seq_one_letter_code
_entity_poly.pdbx_strand_id
1 'polypeptide(L)'
;MSKVDDLRNKYKLVSNSSFSKFEEADFTPTKKYLDFMLKTWEDRKTEAPYRTTGSIIDAVNKFHNLIPYIENKDIYSKEYYGNFGKLINVIEDAEVVREEKNFNKEEHINVLLETDEFLLLQPKTHKGSMKYGSNTKWCTTTKNNESIFNRYTRDGFLGYLIDKTETKTGDYKKVALYLEYNSGGINESVKIYDVKDKYATEDDLIQSGWDIEKLFEIITMFRYHFIKAKENKRSKDFVNTFVSTLNKLDFNKFEVHMNKLDDECDLSYIKGAQSKVESFLESLNKSKYGVRKA
;
A
#
# COMPACT_ATOMS: atom_id res chain seq x y z
N MET A 1 24.53 -2.50 -47.98
CA MET A 1 23.41 -1.65 -47.58
C MET A 1 23.33 -1.68 -46.07
N SER A 2 23.11 -0.58 -45.40
CA SER A 2 23.00 -0.58 -43.94
C SER A 2 21.62 -1.14 -43.53
N LYS A 3 21.49 -1.66 -42.28
CA LYS A 3 20.17 -2.09 -41.73
C LYS A 3 19.13 -0.97 -41.84
N VAL A 4 19.55 0.26 -41.68
CA VAL A 4 18.67 1.44 -41.78
C VAL A 4 18.16 1.65 -43.19
N ASP A 5 19.03 1.47 -44.19
CA ASP A 5 18.64 1.57 -45.60
C ASP A 5 17.65 0.48 -46.00
N ASP A 6 17.84 -0.74 -45.49
CA ASP A 6 16.91 -1.85 -45.72
C ASP A 6 15.54 -1.57 -45.11
N LEU A 7 15.49 -1.02 -43.86
CA LEU A 7 14.27 -0.64 -43.20
C LEU A 7 13.57 0.54 -43.91
N ARG A 8 14.34 1.51 -44.40
CA ARG A 8 13.79 2.64 -45.18
C ARG A 8 13.12 2.16 -46.48
N ASN A 9 13.72 1.16 -47.13
CA ASN A 9 13.14 0.52 -48.30
C ASN A 9 11.90 -0.35 -47.98
N LYS A 10 11.89 -0.99 -46.82
CA LYS A 10 10.78 -1.83 -46.35
C LYS A 10 9.56 -0.98 -45.97
N TYR A 11 9.75 0.13 -45.27
CA TYR A 11 8.68 0.98 -44.73
C TYR A 11 8.51 2.27 -45.53
N LYS A 12 8.35 2.20 -46.84
CA LYS A 12 8.24 3.33 -47.79
C LYS A 12 7.05 4.25 -47.51
N LEU A 13 6.01 3.76 -46.79
CA LEU A 13 4.82 4.53 -46.46
C LEU A 13 5.01 5.41 -45.22
N VAL A 14 6.08 5.21 -44.47
CA VAL A 14 6.43 6.06 -43.32
C VAL A 14 7.10 7.33 -43.85
N SER A 15 6.58 8.50 -43.46
CA SER A 15 7.17 9.77 -43.87
C SER A 15 8.64 9.88 -43.42
N ASN A 16 9.46 10.56 -44.20
CA ASN A 16 10.86 10.78 -43.85
C ASN A 16 11.03 11.41 -42.45
N SER A 17 10.15 12.37 -42.11
CA SER A 17 10.15 13.02 -40.81
C SER A 17 9.87 12.03 -39.65
N SER A 18 8.89 11.14 -39.84
CA SER A 18 8.60 10.11 -38.81
C SER A 18 9.70 9.07 -38.72
N PHE A 19 10.26 8.66 -39.86
CA PHE A 19 11.38 7.70 -39.92
C PHE A 19 12.60 8.25 -39.18
N SER A 20 13.00 9.50 -39.47
CA SER A 20 14.15 10.13 -38.80
C SER A 20 13.94 10.24 -37.28
N LYS A 21 12.73 10.57 -36.82
CA LYS A 21 12.42 10.61 -35.39
C LYS A 21 12.58 9.24 -34.71
N PHE A 22 12.15 8.16 -35.33
CA PHE A 22 12.33 6.82 -34.81
C PHE A 22 13.79 6.37 -34.83
N GLU A 23 14.53 6.71 -35.90
CA GLU A 23 15.96 6.42 -36.03
C GLU A 23 16.77 7.12 -34.96
N GLU A 24 16.48 8.40 -34.71
CA GLU A 24 17.15 9.19 -33.65
C GLU A 24 16.79 8.66 -32.25
N ALA A 25 15.53 8.32 -32.02
CA ALA A 25 15.03 7.84 -30.74
C ALA A 25 15.54 6.43 -30.38
N ASP A 26 15.89 5.60 -31.36
CA ASP A 26 16.51 4.30 -31.10
C ASP A 26 17.99 4.51 -30.77
N PHE A 27 18.30 4.65 -29.47
CA PHE A 27 19.65 4.86 -28.96
C PHE A 27 20.53 3.60 -28.99
N THR A 28 19.98 2.43 -29.37
CA THR A 28 20.79 1.22 -29.47
C THR A 28 21.75 1.27 -30.66
N PRO A 29 23.02 0.82 -30.51
CA PRO A 29 24.01 0.88 -31.60
C PRO A 29 23.58 0.15 -32.87
N THR A 30 22.79 -0.89 -32.72
CA THR A 30 22.31 -1.71 -33.86
C THR A 30 20.92 -1.34 -34.34
N LYS A 31 20.37 -0.22 -33.85
CA LYS A 31 18.98 0.17 -34.14
C LYS A 31 18.02 -0.99 -33.91
N LYS A 32 18.09 -1.54 -32.70
CA LYS A 32 17.39 -2.78 -32.33
C LYS A 32 15.87 -2.59 -32.39
N TYR A 33 15.36 -1.45 -31.97
CA TYR A 33 13.92 -1.18 -31.83
C TYR A 33 13.30 -0.50 -33.06
N LEU A 34 14.11 -0.04 -34.01
CA LEU A 34 13.65 0.74 -35.16
C LEU A 34 12.60 -0.01 -36.00
N ASP A 35 12.82 -1.29 -36.31
CA ASP A 35 11.85 -2.10 -37.08
C ASP A 35 10.51 -2.25 -36.34
N PHE A 36 10.54 -2.45 -35.03
CA PHE A 36 9.34 -2.51 -34.19
C PHE A 36 8.54 -1.18 -34.24
N MET A 37 9.23 -0.05 -34.06
CA MET A 37 8.60 1.27 -34.08
C MET A 37 7.97 1.59 -35.44
N LEU A 38 8.69 1.27 -36.52
CA LEU A 38 8.21 1.49 -37.90
C LEU A 38 6.99 0.63 -38.21
N LYS A 39 7.02 -0.65 -37.83
CA LYS A 39 5.89 -1.56 -38.00
C LYS A 39 4.69 -1.09 -37.20
N THR A 40 4.88 -0.77 -35.93
CA THR A 40 3.78 -0.24 -35.06
C THR A 40 3.18 1.03 -35.63
N TRP A 41 3.99 1.89 -36.24
CA TRP A 41 3.53 3.09 -36.89
C TRP A 41 2.71 2.82 -38.17
N GLU A 42 3.09 1.82 -38.94
CA GLU A 42 2.38 1.41 -40.14
C GLU A 42 1.01 0.78 -39.78
N ASP A 43 1.00 -0.12 -38.79
CA ASP A 43 -0.19 -0.81 -38.30
C ASP A 43 -1.24 0.14 -37.67
N ARG A 44 -0.84 1.34 -37.21
CA ARG A 44 -1.77 2.33 -36.62
C ARG A 44 -2.96 2.71 -37.52
N LYS A 45 -2.78 2.64 -38.84
CA LYS A 45 -3.82 3.01 -39.79
C LYS A 45 -5.06 2.12 -39.72
N THR A 46 -4.85 0.89 -39.28
CA THR A 46 -5.91 -0.12 -39.19
C THR A 46 -6.35 -0.38 -37.75
N GLU A 47 -5.45 -0.27 -36.78
CA GLU A 47 -5.72 -0.71 -35.39
C GLU A 47 -5.93 0.43 -34.40
N ALA A 48 -5.25 1.56 -34.56
CA ALA A 48 -5.32 2.64 -33.57
C ALA A 48 -4.84 3.99 -34.13
N PRO A 49 -5.71 4.77 -34.77
CA PRO A 49 -5.35 6.02 -35.43
C PRO A 49 -4.82 7.12 -34.48
N TYR A 50 -5.04 6.98 -33.17
CA TYR A 50 -4.56 7.92 -32.15
C TYR A 50 -3.11 7.68 -31.70
N ARG A 51 -2.44 6.63 -32.18
CA ARG A 51 -1.02 6.40 -31.86
C ARG A 51 -0.15 7.45 -32.53
N THR A 52 0.62 8.18 -31.74
CA THR A 52 1.56 9.20 -32.24
C THR A 52 2.98 8.64 -32.30
N THR A 53 3.87 9.29 -33.05
CA THR A 53 5.31 8.97 -33.05
C THR A 53 5.87 9.03 -31.63
N GLY A 54 5.48 10.06 -30.85
CA GLY A 54 5.92 10.22 -29.45
C GLY A 54 5.47 9.05 -28.56
N SER A 55 4.19 8.64 -28.65
CA SER A 55 3.69 7.53 -27.81
C SER A 55 4.38 6.18 -28.09
N ILE A 56 4.79 5.94 -29.34
CA ILE A 56 5.53 4.72 -29.71
C ILE A 56 6.95 4.80 -29.16
N ILE A 57 7.63 5.94 -29.31
CA ILE A 57 8.99 6.16 -28.77
C ILE A 57 8.99 6.00 -27.24
N ASP A 58 8.04 6.65 -26.56
CA ASP A 58 7.93 6.58 -25.11
C ASP A 58 7.71 5.15 -24.60
N ALA A 59 6.87 4.36 -25.28
CA ALA A 59 6.64 2.97 -24.94
C ALA A 59 7.90 2.12 -25.10
N VAL A 60 8.64 2.27 -26.21
CA VAL A 60 9.89 1.54 -26.43
C VAL A 60 10.97 1.92 -25.42
N ASN A 61 11.09 3.20 -25.09
CA ASN A 61 12.03 3.66 -24.06
C ASN A 61 11.67 3.13 -22.67
N LYS A 62 10.38 3.16 -22.31
CA LYS A 62 9.91 2.55 -21.06
C LYS A 62 10.18 1.05 -21.01
N PHE A 63 9.86 0.32 -22.08
CA PHE A 63 10.18 -1.11 -22.19
C PHE A 63 11.66 -1.37 -21.95
N HIS A 64 12.53 -0.63 -22.63
CA HIS A 64 13.99 -0.79 -22.48
C HIS A 64 14.44 -0.58 -21.02
N ASN A 65 13.97 0.47 -20.37
CA ASN A 65 14.31 0.80 -18.99
C ASN A 65 13.76 -0.23 -17.99
N LEU A 66 12.72 -0.96 -18.35
CA LEU A 66 12.07 -1.97 -17.52
C LEU A 66 12.53 -3.41 -17.79
N ILE A 67 13.45 -3.63 -18.75
CA ILE A 67 14.00 -4.96 -19.07
C ILE A 67 14.41 -5.78 -17.83
N PRO A 68 15.01 -5.22 -16.76
CA PRO A 68 15.35 -5.97 -15.55
C PRO A 68 14.14 -6.55 -14.80
N TYR A 69 12.92 -6.07 -15.09
CA TYR A 69 11.67 -6.43 -14.43
C TYR A 69 10.70 -7.18 -15.34
N ILE A 70 11.10 -7.47 -16.59
CA ILE A 70 10.32 -8.15 -17.62
C ILE A 70 10.88 -9.56 -17.80
N GLU A 71 10.02 -10.58 -17.77
CA GLU A 71 10.43 -11.97 -18.00
C GLU A 71 10.95 -12.17 -19.42
N ASN A 72 10.18 -11.78 -20.42
CA ASN A 72 10.55 -11.87 -21.82
C ASN A 72 11.18 -10.56 -22.31
N LYS A 73 12.50 -10.53 -22.32
CA LYS A 73 13.32 -9.33 -22.62
C LYS A 73 13.41 -9.00 -24.11
N ASP A 74 12.75 -9.77 -24.95
CA ASP A 74 12.79 -9.56 -26.40
C ASP A 74 11.53 -8.89 -26.93
N ILE A 75 11.66 -7.61 -27.36
CA ILE A 75 10.56 -6.86 -27.96
C ILE A 75 10.03 -7.51 -29.26
N TYR A 76 10.83 -8.39 -29.88
CA TYR A 76 10.45 -9.16 -31.07
C TYR A 76 9.83 -10.51 -30.74
N SER A 77 9.59 -10.81 -29.48
CA SER A 77 8.80 -11.98 -29.14
C SER A 77 7.44 -11.94 -29.84
N LYS A 78 6.87 -13.08 -30.14
CA LYS A 78 5.54 -13.18 -30.77
C LYS A 78 4.44 -12.47 -29.98
N GLU A 79 4.70 -12.24 -28.67
CA GLU A 79 3.77 -11.55 -27.77
C GLU A 79 3.73 -10.03 -28.00
N TYR A 80 4.86 -9.42 -28.38
CA TYR A 80 4.98 -7.94 -28.46
C TYR A 80 5.06 -7.44 -29.89
N TYR A 81 5.62 -8.20 -30.82
CA TYR A 81 5.91 -7.73 -32.16
C TYR A 81 4.64 -7.35 -32.92
N GLY A 82 4.55 -6.06 -33.30
CA GLY A 82 3.41 -5.50 -33.95
C GLY A 82 2.16 -5.35 -33.08
N ASN A 83 2.21 -5.72 -31.79
CA ASN A 83 1.07 -5.57 -30.88
C ASN A 83 1.38 -4.56 -29.78
N PHE A 84 1.18 -3.29 -30.11
CA PHE A 84 1.45 -2.19 -29.20
C PHE A 84 0.65 -2.26 -27.89
N GLY A 85 -0.61 -2.71 -27.95
CA GLY A 85 -1.44 -2.86 -26.74
C GLY A 85 -0.86 -3.86 -25.75
N LYS A 86 -0.38 -5.02 -26.25
CA LYS A 86 0.29 -6.00 -25.39
C LYS A 86 1.59 -5.45 -24.80
N LEU A 87 2.37 -4.67 -25.57
CA LEU A 87 3.57 -4.02 -25.06
C LEU A 87 3.25 -3.07 -23.91
N ILE A 88 2.17 -2.29 -24.01
CA ILE A 88 1.75 -1.39 -22.92
C ILE A 88 1.40 -2.18 -21.65
N ASN A 89 0.63 -3.26 -21.76
CA ASN A 89 0.28 -4.09 -20.60
C ASN A 89 1.54 -4.65 -19.92
N VAL A 90 2.51 -5.15 -20.69
CA VAL A 90 3.78 -5.64 -20.14
C VAL A 90 4.58 -4.55 -19.45
N ILE A 91 4.57 -3.33 -19.99
CA ILE A 91 5.20 -2.17 -19.35
C ILE A 91 4.53 -1.86 -18.01
N GLU A 92 3.19 -1.84 -17.97
CA GLU A 92 2.43 -1.61 -16.74
C GLU A 92 2.71 -2.66 -15.69
N ASP A 93 2.72 -3.95 -16.06
CA ASP A 93 3.07 -5.06 -15.15
C ASP A 93 4.51 -4.94 -14.63
N ALA A 94 5.46 -4.59 -15.50
CA ALA A 94 6.86 -4.40 -15.13
C ALA A 94 7.07 -3.17 -14.23
N GLU A 95 6.29 -2.11 -14.39
CA GLU A 95 6.29 -0.95 -13.48
C GLU A 95 5.85 -1.39 -12.07
N VAL A 96 4.83 -2.23 -11.95
CA VAL A 96 4.40 -2.81 -10.66
C VAL A 96 5.52 -3.63 -10.04
N VAL A 97 6.15 -4.55 -10.79
CA VAL A 97 7.27 -5.36 -10.29
C VAL A 97 8.46 -4.49 -9.84
N ARG A 98 8.78 -3.43 -10.61
CA ARG A 98 9.83 -2.48 -10.24
C ARG A 98 9.49 -1.77 -8.94
N GLU A 99 8.25 -1.29 -8.81
CA GLU A 99 7.79 -0.61 -7.60
C GLU A 99 7.82 -1.54 -6.38
N GLU A 100 7.45 -2.80 -6.54
CA GLU A 100 7.52 -3.80 -5.47
C GLU A 100 8.95 -4.09 -5.04
N LYS A 101 9.87 -4.31 -5.98
CA LYS A 101 11.29 -4.55 -5.69
C LYS A 101 11.97 -3.36 -5.02
N ASN A 102 11.57 -2.14 -5.40
CA ASN A 102 12.14 -0.89 -4.88
C ASN A 102 11.36 -0.35 -3.66
N PHE A 103 10.36 -1.08 -3.17
CA PHE A 103 9.58 -0.65 -2.03
C PHE A 103 10.37 -0.85 -0.74
N ASN A 104 10.86 0.25 -0.18
CA ASN A 104 11.48 0.24 1.14
C ASN A 104 10.38 0.29 2.22
N LYS A 105 10.14 -0.86 2.88
CA LYS A 105 9.14 -0.99 3.94
C LYS A 105 9.32 0.07 5.03
N GLU A 106 10.54 0.29 5.49
CA GLU A 106 10.86 1.21 6.59
C GLU A 106 10.59 2.68 6.23
N GLU A 107 10.76 3.04 4.97
CA GLU A 107 10.47 4.40 4.48
C GLU A 107 8.97 4.70 4.45
N HIS A 108 8.15 3.71 4.12
CA HIS A 108 6.75 3.89 3.77
C HIS A 108 5.77 3.52 4.87
N ILE A 109 6.17 2.70 5.84
CA ILE A 109 5.33 2.31 6.97
C ILE A 109 6.09 2.25 8.30
N ASN A 110 5.34 2.40 9.40
CA ASN A 110 5.76 1.94 10.72
C ASN A 110 5.01 0.64 11.03
N VAL A 111 5.72 -0.43 11.32
CA VAL A 111 5.11 -1.65 11.85
C VAL A 111 4.88 -1.45 13.35
N LEU A 112 3.63 -1.50 13.77
CA LEU A 112 3.22 -1.33 15.16
C LEU A 112 3.14 -2.67 15.88
N LEU A 113 2.65 -3.69 15.18
CA LEU A 113 2.60 -5.09 15.63
C LEU A 113 2.74 -6.01 14.42
N GLU A 114 3.53 -7.05 14.54
CA GLU A 114 3.60 -8.13 13.55
C GLU A 114 3.67 -9.48 14.27
N THR A 115 2.70 -10.34 14.01
CA THR A 115 2.63 -11.73 14.45
C THR A 115 2.47 -12.64 13.22
N ASP A 116 2.41 -13.96 13.44
CA ASP A 116 2.14 -14.89 12.34
C ASP A 116 0.73 -14.65 11.73
N GLU A 117 -0.24 -14.24 12.57
CA GLU A 117 -1.64 -14.06 12.15
C GLU A 117 -1.95 -12.62 11.72
N PHE A 118 -1.32 -11.60 12.32
CA PHE A 118 -1.69 -10.21 12.14
C PHE A 118 -0.53 -9.30 11.81
N LEU A 119 -0.83 -8.27 11.03
CA LEU A 119 0.03 -7.12 10.80
C LEU A 119 -0.75 -5.84 11.10
N LEU A 120 -0.33 -5.12 12.15
CA LEU A 120 -0.79 -3.77 12.41
C LEU A 120 0.30 -2.79 11.98
N LEU A 121 -0.03 -1.85 11.12
CA LEU A 121 0.91 -0.86 10.62
C LEU A 121 0.30 0.53 10.56
N GLN A 122 1.17 1.53 10.62
CA GLN A 122 0.86 2.92 10.30
C GLN A 122 1.48 3.28 8.96
N PRO A 123 0.72 3.66 7.93
CA PRO A 123 1.30 4.17 6.70
C PRO A 123 1.94 5.55 6.94
N LYS A 124 3.21 5.71 6.59
CA LYS A 124 3.96 6.98 6.66
C LYS A 124 3.79 7.82 5.41
N THR A 125 3.56 7.16 4.29
CA THR A 125 3.40 7.79 2.98
C THR A 125 2.16 7.25 2.27
N HIS A 126 1.64 8.02 1.31
CA HIS A 126 0.54 7.60 0.46
C HIS A 126 0.86 6.31 -0.30
N LYS A 127 2.12 6.14 -0.73
CA LYS A 127 2.60 4.89 -1.37
C LYS A 127 2.48 3.68 -0.43
N GLY A 128 2.83 3.84 0.85
CA GLY A 128 2.62 2.80 1.87
C GLY A 128 1.13 2.50 2.08
N SER A 129 0.30 3.55 2.12
CA SER A 129 -1.15 3.43 2.21
C SER A 129 -1.74 2.65 1.03
N MET A 130 -1.38 2.98 -0.20
CA MET A 130 -1.85 2.27 -1.40
C MET A 130 -1.44 0.79 -1.40
N LYS A 131 -0.20 0.48 -1.04
CA LYS A 131 0.30 -0.90 -1.03
C LYS A 131 -0.43 -1.77 -0.02
N TYR A 132 -0.51 -1.34 1.23
CA TYR A 132 -1.09 -2.15 2.29
C TYR A 132 -2.63 -2.09 2.35
N GLY A 133 -3.22 -1.01 1.86
CA GLY A 133 -4.66 -0.90 1.66
C GLY A 133 -5.14 -1.35 0.27
N SER A 134 -4.32 -2.05 -0.52
CA SER A 134 -4.74 -2.64 -1.81
C SER A 134 -5.97 -3.54 -1.62
N ASN A 135 -6.80 -3.62 -2.65
CA ASN A 135 -8.07 -4.36 -2.65
C ASN A 135 -9.11 -3.84 -1.64
N THR A 136 -8.97 -2.58 -1.20
CA THR A 136 -9.99 -1.88 -0.41
C THR A 136 -10.55 -0.68 -1.16
N LYS A 137 -11.65 -0.13 -0.67
CA LYS A 137 -12.26 1.12 -1.19
C LYS A 137 -11.88 2.34 -0.36
N TRP A 138 -10.90 2.24 0.53
CA TRP A 138 -10.51 3.35 1.40
C TRP A 138 -10.06 4.56 0.59
N CYS A 139 -10.61 5.70 0.92
CA CYS A 139 -10.27 6.95 0.24
C CYS A 139 -8.79 7.33 0.37
N THR A 140 -8.11 6.84 1.42
CA THR A 140 -6.66 7.03 1.66
C THR A 140 -5.77 6.20 0.76
N THR A 141 -6.30 5.23 0.01
CA THR A 141 -5.55 4.33 -0.87
C THR A 141 -5.76 4.61 -2.37
N THR A 142 -6.58 5.59 -2.71
CA THR A 142 -6.89 5.92 -4.10
C THR A 142 -5.73 6.67 -4.76
N LYS A 143 -5.22 6.17 -5.88
CA LYS A 143 -4.01 6.64 -6.58
C LYS A 143 -3.93 8.17 -6.76
N ASN A 144 -5.06 8.83 -6.99
CA ASN A 144 -5.11 10.27 -7.26
C ASN A 144 -5.47 11.13 -6.04
N ASN A 145 -5.57 10.54 -4.84
CA ASN A 145 -6.08 11.21 -3.63
C ASN A 145 -5.05 11.33 -2.51
N GLU A 146 -3.79 11.59 -2.84
CA GLU A 146 -2.74 11.81 -1.85
C GLU A 146 -3.10 12.91 -0.84
N SER A 147 -3.83 13.95 -1.28
CA SER A 147 -4.31 15.02 -0.41
C SER A 147 -5.24 14.53 0.71
N ILE A 148 -6.05 13.50 0.44
CA ILE A 148 -6.92 12.87 1.44
C ILE A 148 -6.07 12.10 2.45
N PHE A 149 -5.12 11.29 1.99
CA PHE A 149 -4.17 10.60 2.87
C PHE A 149 -3.44 11.60 3.78
N ASN A 150 -2.89 12.68 3.21
CA ASN A 150 -2.16 13.71 3.95
C ASN A 150 -3.06 14.41 4.99
N ARG A 151 -4.35 14.60 4.70
CA ARG A 151 -5.32 15.13 5.68
C ARG A 151 -5.51 14.17 6.86
N TYR A 152 -5.77 12.87 6.59
CA TYR A 152 -5.96 11.89 7.66
C TYR A 152 -4.72 11.76 8.55
N THR A 153 -3.53 11.75 7.98
CA THR A 153 -2.27 11.61 8.74
C THR A 153 -1.87 12.90 9.48
N ARG A 154 -2.29 14.08 8.98
CA ARG A 154 -2.12 15.35 9.67
C ARG A 154 -3.07 15.50 10.85
N ASP A 155 -4.34 15.17 10.65
CA ASP A 155 -5.44 15.41 11.57
C ASP A 155 -5.64 14.27 12.58
N GLY A 156 -5.03 13.10 12.33
CA GLY A 156 -5.17 11.93 13.18
C GLY A 156 -4.09 10.87 12.99
N PHE A 157 -4.28 9.76 13.67
CA PHE A 157 -3.44 8.57 13.62
C PHE A 157 -4.17 7.48 12.84
N LEU A 158 -3.69 7.22 11.63
CA LEU A 158 -4.24 6.21 10.73
C LEU A 158 -3.44 4.92 10.85
N GLY A 159 -4.12 3.79 11.02
CA GLY A 159 -3.50 2.46 11.01
C GLY A 159 -4.27 1.49 10.14
N TYR A 160 -3.60 0.45 9.67
CA TYR A 160 -4.20 -0.67 8.96
C TYR A 160 -3.90 -1.95 9.73
N LEU A 161 -4.96 -2.69 10.03
CA LEU A 161 -4.86 -4.04 10.55
C LEU A 161 -5.18 -5.04 9.43
N ILE A 162 -4.29 -5.98 9.23
CA ILE A 162 -4.35 -7.01 8.22
C ILE A 162 -4.29 -8.35 8.92
N ASP A 163 -5.34 -9.16 8.77
CA ASP A 163 -5.33 -10.57 9.15
C ASP A 163 -4.62 -11.34 8.03
N LYS A 164 -3.48 -11.96 8.36
CA LYS A 164 -2.64 -12.69 7.41
C LYS A 164 -3.17 -14.09 7.10
N THR A 165 -4.22 -14.54 7.79
CA THR A 165 -4.87 -15.80 7.47
C THR A 165 -5.57 -15.64 6.13
N GLU A 166 -5.21 -16.48 5.15
CA GLU A 166 -5.80 -16.42 3.83
C GLU A 166 -7.31 -16.69 3.89
N THR A 167 -8.07 -15.83 3.24
CA THR A 167 -9.46 -16.11 2.96
C THR A 167 -9.57 -17.14 1.82
N LYS A 168 -10.73 -17.76 1.65
CA LYS A 168 -10.99 -18.69 0.51
C LYS A 168 -10.80 -18.04 -0.86
N THR A 169 -10.76 -16.71 -0.93
CA THR A 169 -10.58 -15.92 -2.15
C THR A 169 -9.12 -15.49 -2.37
N GLY A 170 -8.20 -15.84 -1.46
CA GLY A 170 -6.80 -15.40 -1.52
C GLY A 170 -6.58 -13.95 -1.05
N ASP A 171 -7.65 -13.24 -0.64
CA ASP A 171 -7.54 -11.89 -0.10
C ASP A 171 -7.37 -11.93 1.42
N TYR A 172 -6.58 -11.01 1.95
CA TYR A 172 -6.46 -10.81 3.39
C TYR A 172 -7.64 -9.99 3.92
N LYS A 173 -8.16 -10.33 5.11
CA LYS A 173 -9.10 -9.46 5.82
C LYS A 173 -8.37 -8.20 6.27
N LYS A 174 -8.99 -7.05 6.11
CA LYS A 174 -8.39 -5.76 6.46
C LYS A 174 -9.41 -4.84 7.08
N VAL A 175 -8.96 -4.05 8.06
CA VAL A 175 -9.70 -2.90 8.57
C VAL A 175 -8.77 -1.69 8.69
N ALA A 176 -9.31 -0.49 8.45
CA ALA A 176 -8.61 0.75 8.75
C ALA A 176 -9.04 1.24 10.14
N LEU A 177 -8.05 1.68 10.93
CA LEU A 177 -8.21 2.21 12.28
C LEU A 177 -7.84 3.70 12.26
N TYR A 178 -8.67 4.54 12.88
CA TYR A 178 -8.42 5.98 12.90
C TYR A 178 -8.73 6.61 14.24
N LEU A 179 -7.84 7.48 14.71
CA LEU A 179 -7.99 8.33 15.90
C LEU A 179 -7.62 9.77 15.57
N GLU A 180 -8.49 10.73 15.88
CA GLU A 180 -8.23 12.16 15.64
C GLU A 180 -7.33 12.77 16.72
N TYR A 181 -6.37 13.65 16.33
CA TYR A 181 -5.48 14.32 17.29
C TYR A 181 -6.17 15.44 18.09
N ASN A 182 -7.17 16.09 17.50
CA ASN A 182 -7.80 17.29 18.05
C ASN A 182 -9.02 17.01 18.94
N SER A 183 -9.39 15.76 19.06
CA SER A 183 -10.43 15.36 19.96
C SER A 183 -10.04 15.62 21.41
N GLY A 184 -10.93 16.23 22.14
CA GLY A 184 -10.66 16.84 23.46
C GLY A 184 -10.37 15.87 24.60
N GLY A 185 -10.31 14.56 24.34
CA GLY A 185 -10.15 13.53 25.36
C GLY A 185 -9.46 12.25 24.88
N ILE A 186 -8.92 11.54 25.85
CA ILE A 186 -8.36 10.21 25.74
C ILE A 186 -9.48 9.16 25.44
N ASN A 187 -10.72 9.57 25.61
CA ASN A 187 -11.92 8.74 25.56
C ASN A 187 -12.49 8.54 24.15
N GLU A 188 -11.76 8.92 23.11
CA GLU A 188 -12.29 8.71 21.78
C GLU A 188 -12.24 7.26 21.34
N SER A 189 -13.37 6.81 20.84
CA SER A 189 -13.51 5.52 20.21
C SER A 189 -12.64 5.47 18.95
N VAL A 190 -11.88 4.39 18.80
CA VAL A 190 -11.20 4.11 17.53
C VAL A 190 -12.26 3.94 16.46
N LYS A 191 -12.22 4.75 15.43
CA LYS A 191 -13.07 4.58 14.25
C LYS A 191 -12.51 3.42 13.44
N ILE A 192 -13.34 2.42 13.16
CA ILE A 192 -12.98 1.24 12.38
C ILE A 192 -13.72 1.29 11.07
N TYR A 193 -13.00 1.12 9.97
CA TYR A 193 -13.58 1.08 8.63
C TYR A 193 -13.30 -0.27 7.97
N ASP A 194 -14.35 -0.85 7.40
CA ASP A 194 -14.26 -2.10 6.62
C ASP A 194 -13.58 -1.86 5.27
N VAL A 195 -13.37 -2.93 4.51
CA VAL A 195 -12.76 -2.85 3.16
C VAL A 195 -13.59 -2.05 2.15
N LYS A 196 -14.85 -1.74 2.44
CA LYS A 196 -15.76 -0.95 1.60
C LYS A 196 -15.77 0.54 1.98
N ASP A 197 -14.89 0.97 2.90
CA ASP A 197 -14.81 2.32 3.47
C ASP A 197 -16.06 2.70 4.29
N LYS A 198 -16.73 1.71 4.90
CA LYS A 198 -17.86 1.92 5.77
C LYS A 198 -17.43 1.77 7.23
N TYR A 199 -18.08 2.56 8.09
CA TYR A 199 -17.93 2.41 9.52
C TYR A 199 -18.38 1.01 9.93
N ALA A 200 -17.49 0.23 10.55
CA ALA A 200 -17.79 -1.14 10.95
C ALA A 200 -18.25 -1.17 12.40
N THR A 201 -19.41 -1.79 12.62
CA THR A 201 -19.91 -2.15 13.95
C THR A 201 -19.27 -3.48 14.40
N GLU A 202 -19.45 -3.84 15.68
CA GLU A 202 -19.00 -5.13 16.19
C GLU A 202 -19.65 -6.29 15.42
N ASP A 203 -20.96 -6.21 15.17
CA ASP A 203 -21.68 -7.21 14.40
C ASP A 203 -21.14 -7.36 12.97
N ASP A 204 -20.79 -6.25 12.30
CA ASP A 204 -20.17 -6.28 10.97
C ASP A 204 -18.82 -7.02 11.01
N LEU A 205 -18.04 -6.80 12.05
CA LEU A 205 -16.72 -7.42 12.23
C LEU A 205 -16.86 -8.93 12.50
N ILE A 206 -17.80 -9.33 13.37
CA ILE A 206 -18.12 -10.74 13.65
C ILE A 206 -18.59 -11.44 12.37
N GLN A 207 -19.52 -10.82 11.63
CA GLN A 207 -20.03 -11.37 10.37
C GLN A 207 -18.93 -11.49 9.31
N SER A 208 -17.93 -10.61 9.34
CA SER A 208 -16.74 -10.66 8.48
C SER A 208 -15.70 -11.68 8.97
N GLY A 209 -15.99 -12.40 10.06
CA GLY A 209 -15.15 -13.46 10.59
C GLY A 209 -13.93 -12.98 11.37
N TRP A 210 -13.96 -11.76 11.94
CA TRP A 210 -12.93 -11.30 12.87
C TRP A 210 -13.10 -11.99 14.23
N ASP A 211 -11.99 -12.39 14.83
CA ASP A 211 -11.93 -12.76 16.25
C ASP A 211 -11.94 -11.45 17.07
N ILE A 212 -13.04 -11.21 17.76
CA ILE A 212 -13.29 -9.95 18.44
C ILE A 212 -12.37 -9.75 19.64
N GLU A 213 -12.04 -10.80 20.37
CA GLU A 213 -11.11 -10.71 21.51
C GLU A 213 -9.71 -10.29 21.02
N LYS A 214 -9.20 -10.96 19.99
CA LYS A 214 -7.91 -10.60 19.38
C LYS A 214 -7.93 -9.20 18.76
N LEU A 215 -9.00 -8.86 18.08
CA LEU A 215 -9.16 -7.53 17.48
C LEU A 215 -9.09 -6.44 18.56
N PHE A 216 -9.69 -6.66 19.70
CA PHE A 216 -9.68 -5.70 20.81
C PHE A 216 -8.28 -5.52 21.41
N GLU A 217 -7.54 -6.59 21.61
CA GLU A 217 -6.14 -6.51 22.06
C GLU A 217 -5.31 -5.67 21.10
N ILE A 218 -5.50 -5.88 19.78
CA ILE A 218 -4.78 -5.14 18.76
C ILE A 218 -5.21 -3.66 18.73
N ILE A 219 -6.49 -3.34 18.91
CA ILE A 219 -6.98 -1.95 19.01
C ILE A 219 -6.37 -1.26 20.24
N THR A 220 -6.20 -1.98 21.35
CA THR A 220 -5.52 -1.45 22.54
C THR A 220 -4.07 -1.10 22.22
N MET A 221 -3.35 -1.98 21.51
CA MET A 221 -2.01 -1.69 21.02
C MET A 221 -1.96 -0.47 20.09
N PHE A 222 -2.93 -0.35 19.19
CA PHE A 222 -3.05 0.80 18.30
C PHE A 222 -3.21 2.12 19.09
N ARG A 223 -4.06 2.13 20.12
CA ARG A 223 -4.22 3.27 21.03
C ARG A 223 -2.92 3.63 21.75
N TYR A 224 -2.18 2.63 22.24
CA TYR A 224 -0.89 2.86 22.87
C TYR A 224 0.10 3.56 21.93
N HIS A 225 0.20 3.13 20.67
CA HIS A 225 1.05 3.78 19.68
C HIS A 225 0.58 5.19 19.34
N PHE A 226 -0.74 5.43 19.26
CA PHE A 226 -1.30 6.76 19.09
C PHE A 226 -0.85 7.72 20.19
N ILE A 227 -0.84 7.29 21.42
CA ILE A 227 -0.46 8.13 22.55
C ILE A 227 1.02 8.42 22.54
N LYS A 228 1.87 7.41 22.29
CA LYS A 228 3.30 7.66 22.08
C LYS A 228 3.55 8.68 20.96
N ALA A 229 2.80 8.61 19.88
CA ALA A 229 2.90 9.58 18.79
C ALA A 229 2.45 10.99 19.24
N LYS A 230 1.43 11.07 20.10
CA LYS A 230 0.94 12.35 20.68
C LYS A 230 1.92 12.93 21.72
N GLU A 231 2.61 12.10 22.51
CA GLU A 231 3.64 12.50 23.46
C GLU A 231 4.83 13.20 22.83
N ASN A 232 5.27 12.72 21.69
CA ASN A 232 6.31 13.38 20.90
C ASN A 232 5.90 14.80 20.45
N LYS A 233 4.62 15.17 20.62
CA LYS A 233 4.06 16.48 20.31
C LYS A 233 3.60 17.29 21.54
N ARG A 234 3.46 16.66 22.74
CA ARG A 234 2.98 17.34 23.99
C ARG A 234 3.53 16.66 25.26
N SER A 235 3.61 17.40 26.37
CA SER A 235 4.30 17.10 27.63
C SER A 235 3.77 15.90 28.46
N LYS A 236 4.60 15.47 29.44
CA LYS A 236 4.49 14.29 30.32
C LYS A 236 3.15 14.04 31.04
N ASP A 237 2.29 15.04 31.24
CA ASP A 237 1.02 14.90 31.97
C ASP A 237 -0.02 14.05 31.24
N PHE A 238 0.11 13.95 29.93
CA PHE A 238 -0.78 13.18 29.09
C PHE A 238 -0.60 11.64 29.24
N VAL A 239 0.62 11.17 29.47
CA VAL A 239 0.93 9.73 29.64
C VAL A 239 0.27 9.15 30.87
N ASN A 240 0.37 9.89 31.99
CA ASN A 240 -0.20 9.42 33.25
C ASN A 240 -1.71 9.23 33.17
N THR A 241 -2.40 10.10 32.46
CA THR A 241 -3.86 10.03 32.26
C THR A 241 -4.27 8.86 31.38
N PHE A 242 -3.46 8.47 30.40
CA PHE A 242 -3.77 7.35 29.50
C PHE A 242 -3.50 5.97 30.09
N VAL A 243 -2.37 5.79 30.75
CA VAL A 243 -2.09 4.56 31.52
C VAL A 243 -3.25 4.32 32.49
N SER A 244 -3.81 5.42 33.05
CA SER A 244 -5.00 5.38 33.87
C SER A 244 -6.26 4.86 33.14
N THR A 245 -6.45 5.15 31.89
CA THR A 245 -7.62 4.74 31.09
C THR A 245 -7.51 3.31 30.61
N LEU A 246 -6.31 2.86 30.19
CA LEU A 246 -6.06 1.45 29.82
C LEU A 246 -6.33 0.49 30.97
N ASN A 247 -6.09 0.96 32.21
CA ASN A 247 -6.28 0.18 33.43
C ASN A 247 -7.76 -0.06 33.79
N LYS A 248 -8.69 0.64 33.18
CA LYS A 248 -10.14 0.49 33.40
C LYS A 248 -10.81 -0.52 32.46
N LEU A 249 -10.06 -1.05 31.51
CA LEU A 249 -10.59 -2.05 30.60
C LEU A 249 -10.60 -3.40 31.30
N ASP A 250 -11.77 -3.91 31.61
CA ASP A 250 -11.95 -5.30 32.02
C ASP A 250 -11.84 -6.21 30.80
N PHE A 251 -10.66 -6.79 30.63
CA PHE A 251 -10.36 -7.68 29.52
C PHE A 251 -11.16 -9.00 29.54
N ASN A 252 -11.96 -9.25 30.57
CA ASN A 252 -12.77 -10.46 30.70
C ASN A 252 -14.24 -10.25 30.38
N LYS A 253 -14.65 -8.99 30.15
CA LYS A 253 -16.03 -8.67 29.74
C LYS A 253 -15.99 -7.66 28.63
N PHE A 254 -16.04 -8.16 27.42
CA PHE A 254 -16.16 -7.37 26.22
C PHE A 254 -17.60 -6.89 26.02
N GLU A 255 -18.10 -6.04 26.89
CA GLU A 255 -19.13 -5.09 26.51
C GLU A 255 -18.45 -3.90 25.86
N VAL A 256 -18.22 -4.00 24.56
CA VAL A 256 -17.75 -2.87 23.77
C VAL A 256 -18.86 -1.87 23.67
N HIS A 257 -19.00 -1.12 24.68
CA HIS A 257 -19.59 0.19 24.52
C HIS A 257 -18.51 1.12 23.92
N MET A 258 -18.19 0.91 22.63
CA MET A 258 -17.40 1.89 21.88
C MET A 258 -18.03 3.29 21.98
N ASN A 259 -19.31 3.37 22.37
CA ASN A 259 -20.08 4.60 22.54
C ASN A 259 -20.32 5.02 24.00
N LYS A 260 -19.81 4.31 25.00
CA LYS A 260 -20.07 4.62 26.44
C LYS A 260 -18.81 4.89 27.26
N LEU A 261 -17.70 5.25 26.64
CA LEU A 261 -16.53 5.74 27.38
C LEU A 261 -16.66 7.21 27.80
N ASP A 262 -17.88 7.75 27.82
CA ASP A 262 -18.07 9.20 27.95
C ASP A 262 -18.11 9.74 29.37
N ASP A 263 -18.35 8.97 30.44
CA ASP A 263 -18.72 9.69 31.64
C ASP A 263 -18.05 9.38 33.01
N GLU A 264 -17.26 8.37 33.27
CA GLU A 264 -16.68 8.26 34.65
C GLU A 264 -15.32 7.56 34.73
N CYS A 265 -14.29 8.32 35.05
CA CYS A 265 -12.93 7.84 35.31
C CYS A 265 -12.61 7.75 36.80
N ASP A 266 -12.49 6.53 37.35
CA ASP A 266 -11.92 6.26 38.67
C ASP A 266 -10.51 5.63 38.57
N LEU A 267 -9.55 6.27 39.24
CA LEU A 267 -8.10 6.09 39.09
C LEU A 267 -7.51 4.84 39.78
N SER A 268 -8.29 4.02 40.47
CA SER A 268 -7.79 2.91 41.30
C SER A 268 -7.38 1.63 40.52
N TYR A 269 -7.71 1.52 39.27
CA TYR A 269 -7.49 0.33 38.42
C TYR A 269 -6.12 0.27 37.72
N ILE A 270 -5.29 1.26 37.91
CA ILE A 270 -4.09 1.58 37.10
C ILE A 270 -2.97 0.53 37.16
N LYS A 271 -2.76 -0.09 38.32
CA LYS A 271 -1.61 -0.99 38.51
C LYS A 271 -1.70 -2.34 37.83
N GLY A 272 -2.90 -2.84 37.55
CA GLY A 272 -3.11 -4.16 36.97
C GLY A 272 -2.97 -4.25 35.45
N ALA A 273 -3.37 -3.23 34.71
CA ALA A 273 -3.35 -3.26 33.24
C ALA A 273 -2.00 -2.83 32.66
N GLN A 274 -1.24 -1.96 33.33
CA GLN A 274 0.14 -1.67 32.95
C GLN A 274 0.96 -2.95 32.97
N SER A 275 0.85 -3.75 34.04
CA SER A 275 1.50 -5.06 34.17
C SER A 275 1.05 -6.05 33.07
N LYS A 276 -0.22 -6.06 32.68
CA LYS A 276 -0.74 -6.94 31.61
C LYS A 276 -0.26 -6.52 30.24
N VAL A 277 -0.25 -5.21 29.93
CA VAL A 277 0.28 -4.67 28.65
C VAL A 277 1.80 -4.89 28.58
N GLU A 278 2.53 -4.64 29.66
CA GLU A 278 3.98 -4.90 29.74
C GLU A 278 4.28 -6.41 29.60
N SER A 279 3.52 -7.26 30.27
CA SER A 279 3.64 -8.73 30.17
C SER A 279 3.30 -9.23 28.76
N PHE A 280 2.30 -8.65 28.10
CA PHE A 280 1.96 -8.95 26.71
C PHE A 280 3.07 -8.49 25.76
N LEU A 281 3.57 -7.26 25.90
CA LEU A 281 4.72 -6.75 25.13
C LEU A 281 5.98 -7.58 25.34
N GLU A 282 6.25 -8.04 26.59
CA GLU A 282 7.35 -8.95 26.87
C GLU A 282 7.14 -10.33 26.24
N SER A 283 5.91 -10.85 26.21
CA SER A 283 5.61 -12.13 25.56
C SER A 283 5.80 -12.06 24.06
N LEU A 284 5.42 -10.95 23.43
CA LEU A 284 5.67 -10.69 22.01
C LEU A 284 7.16 -10.54 21.70
N ASN A 285 7.90 -9.84 22.57
CA ASN A 285 9.35 -9.70 22.41
C ASN A 285 10.09 -11.04 22.63
N LYS A 286 9.64 -11.88 23.58
CA LYS A 286 10.21 -13.23 23.81
C LYS A 286 9.95 -14.16 22.63
N SER A 287 8.78 -14.10 22.00
CA SER A 287 8.50 -14.87 20.79
C SER A 287 9.37 -14.43 19.61
N LYS A 288 9.73 -13.13 19.54
CA LYS A 288 10.57 -12.56 18.47
C LYS A 288 12.05 -12.89 18.63
N TYR A 289 12.54 -13.14 19.85
CA TYR A 289 13.95 -13.42 20.16
C TYR A 289 14.23 -14.86 20.60
N GLY A 290 13.19 -15.69 20.72
CA GLY A 290 13.30 -17.10 21.17
C GLY A 290 13.85 -18.08 20.13
N VAL A 291 14.15 -17.66 18.89
CA VAL A 291 14.59 -18.54 17.79
C VAL A 291 16.04 -18.26 17.34
N ARG A 292 16.89 -17.69 18.19
CA ARG A 292 18.33 -17.65 17.91
C ARG A 292 19.15 -17.99 19.13
N LYS A 293 19.11 -19.26 19.55
CA LYS A 293 20.18 -19.95 20.26
C LYS A 293 19.92 -21.46 20.22
N ALA A 294 20.34 -22.10 19.18
CA ALA A 294 20.81 -23.47 19.13
C ALA A 294 21.68 -23.63 17.88
#